data_2d8c4c6d8a471caa2113439abc545e46
#
_entry.id   2d8c4c6d8a471caa2113439abc545e46
#
_cell.length_a   1.000
_cell.length_b   1.000
_cell.length_c   1.000
_cell.angle_alpha   90.00
_cell.angle_beta   90.00
_cell.angle_gamma   90.00
#
_symmetry.space_group_name_H-M   'P 1'
#
loop_
_entity.id
_entity.type
_entity.pdbx_description
1 polymer ?
#
loop_
_entity_poly.entity_id
_entity_poly.type
_entity_poly.pdbx_seq_one_letter_code
_entity_poly.pdbx_strand_id
1 'polypeptide(L)'
;FELCLADGSPVQNEILKDYIKKDDRIKYKFIGENKGISGNSNEALNMATGEYYALLDHDDIIAPFALFEFVKAINENDKPDFLYSDEDNIAEDINVRFAPHFKSDYAIDTLRSYNYICHFSVFSKKLIDKIGGFDSNFDGSQDYDIILRATENANKVVHIPKILYHWRVNENSVASSSSAKPYAYVAAKKAILESVKRQNEKATIEDMDILGMYRLKYDISKNPFVSIIILNKDHEKDLKKCIDSLEKTKYQNYEILVIENNSTKESTFKYYELLKNDEKVRVITYPYKEEFNYSKINNFATKQAKGDYYLFVNNDIEVLSQDYLEIMVGHALRNT
;
A
#
# COMPACT_ATOMS: atom_id res chain seq x y z
N PHE A 1 23.16 19.73 -8.96
CA PHE A 1 21.79 19.56 -9.46
C PHE A 1 21.50 20.50 -10.62
N GLU A 2 20.47 20.21 -11.37
CA GLU A 2 19.84 21.07 -12.37
C GLU A 2 18.34 21.13 -12.11
N LEU A 3 17.70 22.24 -12.51
CA LEU A 3 16.27 22.42 -12.47
C LEU A 3 15.73 22.49 -13.90
N CYS A 4 14.93 21.50 -14.30
CA CYS A 4 14.33 21.43 -15.62
C CYS A 4 12.90 21.95 -15.59
N LEU A 5 12.63 23.06 -16.26
CA LEU A 5 11.33 23.71 -16.32
C LEU A 5 10.73 23.59 -17.72
N ALA A 6 9.59 22.94 -17.84
CA ALA A 6 8.82 22.84 -19.08
C ALA A 6 7.58 23.71 -18.94
N ASP A 7 7.51 24.78 -19.71
CA ASP A 7 6.44 25.79 -19.64
C ASP A 7 5.40 25.57 -20.74
N GLY A 8 4.26 25.00 -20.37
CA GLY A 8 3.10 24.77 -21.24
C GLY A 8 2.13 25.95 -21.34
N SER A 9 2.50 27.13 -20.85
CA SER A 9 1.67 28.33 -20.94
C SER A 9 1.51 28.76 -22.39
N PRO A 10 0.39 29.41 -22.77
CA PRO A 10 0.19 29.91 -24.14
C PRO A 10 1.12 31.11 -24.48
N VAL A 11 1.62 31.77 -23.45
CA VAL A 11 2.54 32.92 -23.59
C VAL A 11 3.69 32.69 -22.59
N GLN A 12 4.91 32.91 -23.08
CA GLN A 12 6.11 32.73 -22.28
C GLN A 12 6.13 33.64 -21.05
N ASN A 13 6.46 33.09 -19.87
CA ASN A 13 6.51 33.83 -18.62
C ASN A 13 7.81 34.65 -18.52
N GLU A 14 7.68 35.99 -18.43
CA GLU A 14 8.84 36.92 -18.33
C GLU A 14 9.60 36.73 -17.01
N ILE A 15 8.93 36.36 -15.92
CA ILE A 15 9.57 36.14 -14.62
C ILE A 15 10.61 34.98 -14.72
N LEU A 16 10.28 33.92 -15.45
CA LEU A 16 11.19 32.80 -15.63
C LEU A 16 12.45 33.20 -16.40
N LYS A 17 12.37 34.14 -17.34
CA LYS A 17 13.53 34.63 -18.09
C LYS A 17 14.59 35.28 -17.18
N ASP A 18 14.15 35.94 -16.12
CA ASP A 18 15.07 36.58 -15.19
C ASP A 18 15.78 35.58 -14.27
N TYR A 19 15.11 34.50 -13.88
CA TYR A 19 15.74 33.44 -13.11
C TYR A 19 16.75 32.62 -13.93
N ILE A 20 16.42 32.30 -15.16
CA ILE A 20 17.30 31.55 -16.08
C ILE A 20 18.62 32.31 -16.31
N LYS A 21 18.58 33.64 -16.40
CA LYS A 21 19.79 34.50 -16.55
C LYS A 21 20.67 34.51 -15.29
N LYS A 22 20.11 34.22 -14.14
CA LYS A 22 20.82 34.30 -12.85
C LYS A 22 21.49 33.00 -12.43
N ASP A 23 21.02 31.85 -12.95
CA ASP A 23 21.53 30.54 -12.53
C ASP A 23 21.55 29.56 -13.73
N ASP A 24 22.74 29.20 -14.18
CA ASP A 24 22.99 28.30 -15.33
C ASP A 24 22.50 26.87 -15.08
N ARG A 25 22.16 26.52 -13.85
CA ARG A 25 21.56 25.22 -13.52
C ARG A 25 20.08 25.13 -13.88
N ILE A 26 19.42 26.24 -14.18
CA ILE A 26 18.01 26.29 -14.60
C ILE A 26 17.95 26.08 -16.11
N LYS A 27 17.42 24.91 -16.52
CA LYS A 27 17.12 24.58 -17.91
C LYS A 27 15.66 24.84 -18.16
N TYR A 28 15.35 25.62 -19.20
CA TYR A 28 14.00 26.05 -19.49
C TYR A 28 13.62 25.74 -20.94
N LYS A 29 12.42 25.19 -21.12
CA LYS A 29 11.82 24.95 -22.42
C LYS A 29 10.41 25.56 -22.46
N PHE A 30 10.20 26.52 -23.32
CA PHE A 30 8.87 27.00 -23.65
C PHE A 30 8.25 26.05 -24.67
N ILE A 31 7.11 25.43 -24.31
CA ILE A 31 6.41 24.47 -25.16
C ILE A 31 5.40 25.21 -26.04
N GLY A 32 4.80 26.32 -25.52
CA GLY A 32 3.80 27.13 -26.24
C GLY A 32 2.42 26.52 -26.33
N GLU A 33 2.25 25.33 -25.77
CA GLU A 33 0.98 24.61 -25.67
C GLU A 33 0.94 23.76 -24.41
N ASN A 34 -0.24 23.55 -23.84
CA ASN A 34 -0.40 22.64 -22.70
C ASN A 34 -0.65 21.21 -23.21
N LYS A 35 0.36 20.35 -23.06
CA LYS A 35 0.30 18.92 -23.42
C LYS A 35 -0.31 18.01 -22.35
N GLY A 36 -0.98 18.58 -21.34
CA GLY A 36 -1.42 17.88 -20.16
C GLY A 36 -0.28 17.64 -19.17
N ILE A 37 -0.62 17.09 -17.98
CA ILE A 37 0.36 16.93 -16.92
C ILE A 37 1.47 15.95 -17.29
N SER A 38 1.13 14.79 -17.84
CA SER A 38 2.12 13.80 -18.30
C SER A 38 2.98 14.34 -19.45
N GLY A 39 2.37 15.01 -20.42
CA GLY A 39 3.08 15.56 -21.57
C GLY A 39 4.09 16.64 -21.16
N ASN A 40 3.71 17.58 -20.32
CA ASN A 40 4.59 18.63 -19.82
C ASN A 40 5.71 18.05 -18.94
N SER A 41 5.41 17.09 -18.08
CA SER A 41 6.40 16.40 -17.24
C SER A 41 7.43 15.63 -18.09
N ASN A 42 7.00 14.96 -19.16
CA ASN A 42 7.91 14.30 -20.10
C ASN A 42 8.81 15.28 -20.83
N GLU A 43 8.33 16.48 -21.16
CA GLU A 43 9.18 17.53 -21.75
C GLU A 43 10.29 17.98 -20.79
N ALA A 44 9.98 18.12 -19.49
CA ALA A 44 10.97 18.41 -18.46
C ALA A 44 11.96 17.25 -18.29
N LEU A 45 11.46 16.02 -18.26
CA LEU A 45 12.26 14.79 -18.14
C LEU A 45 13.25 14.64 -19.31
N ASN A 46 12.83 14.95 -20.54
CA ASN A 46 13.66 14.89 -21.74
C ASN A 46 14.81 15.92 -21.74
N MET A 47 14.72 16.99 -20.95
CA MET A 47 15.82 17.95 -20.78
C MET A 47 16.84 17.52 -19.74
N ALA A 48 16.44 16.67 -18.82
CA ALA A 48 17.25 16.28 -17.67
C ALA A 48 18.44 15.40 -18.10
N THR A 49 19.61 15.70 -17.52
CA THR A 49 20.88 14.98 -17.83
C THR A 49 21.48 14.31 -16.59
N GLY A 50 20.83 14.47 -15.41
CA GLY A 50 21.28 13.89 -14.15
C GLY A 50 21.20 12.36 -14.11
N GLU A 51 21.92 11.75 -13.17
CA GLU A 51 21.84 10.30 -12.89
C GLU A 51 20.54 9.93 -12.17
N TYR A 52 19.92 10.91 -11.48
CA TYR A 52 18.64 10.77 -10.75
C TYR A 52 17.71 11.91 -11.08
N TYR A 53 16.42 11.61 -11.15
CA TYR A 53 15.34 12.54 -11.44
C TYR A 53 14.42 12.66 -10.24
N ALA A 54 14.20 13.89 -9.76
CA ALA A 54 13.32 14.22 -8.69
C ALA A 54 12.10 14.99 -9.24
N LEU A 55 10.90 14.65 -8.78
CA LEU A 55 9.66 15.31 -9.20
C LEU A 55 9.30 16.40 -8.20
N LEU A 56 9.12 17.63 -8.69
CA LEU A 56 8.75 18.78 -7.89
C LEU A 56 7.59 19.52 -8.57
N ASP A 57 6.48 19.65 -7.87
CA ASP A 57 5.37 20.47 -8.34
C ASP A 57 5.70 21.96 -8.18
N HIS A 58 5.23 22.77 -9.13
CA HIS A 58 5.65 24.17 -9.25
C HIS A 58 5.17 25.07 -8.10
N ASP A 59 4.20 24.65 -7.33
CA ASP A 59 3.61 25.36 -6.19
C ASP A 59 4.07 24.83 -4.82
N ASP A 60 4.90 23.79 -4.81
CA ASP A 60 5.38 23.12 -3.60
C ASP A 60 6.78 23.58 -3.19
N ILE A 61 7.24 23.11 -2.03
CA ILE A 61 8.55 23.44 -1.47
C ILE A 61 9.25 22.18 -1.00
N ILE A 62 10.55 22.10 -1.21
CA ILE A 62 11.40 21.06 -0.60
C ILE A 62 12.19 21.64 0.58
N ALA A 63 12.49 20.78 1.56
CA ALA A 63 13.36 21.17 2.68
C ALA A 63 14.74 21.62 2.15
N PRO A 64 15.38 22.65 2.74
CA PRO A 64 16.67 23.15 2.25
C PRO A 64 17.79 22.11 2.17
N PHE A 65 17.68 21.03 2.96
CA PHE A 65 18.63 19.93 3.00
C PHE A 65 18.12 18.67 2.24
N ALA A 66 16.98 18.74 1.55
CA ALA A 66 16.38 17.57 0.89
C ALA A 66 17.34 16.90 -0.10
N LEU A 67 17.93 17.66 -1.02
CA LEU A 67 18.87 17.10 -2.00
C LEU A 67 20.09 16.45 -1.35
N PHE A 68 20.60 17.03 -0.25
CA PHE A 68 21.70 16.41 0.50
C PHE A 68 21.30 15.05 1.08
N GLU A 69 20.12 14.93 1.69
CA GLU A 69 19.64 13.66 2.27
C GLU A 69 19.44 12.59 1.20
N PHE A 70 18.92 12.96 0.03
CA PHE A 70 18.80 12.02 -1.10
C PHE A 70 20.17 11.57 -1.61
N VAL A 71 21.12 12.48 -1.85
CA VAL A 71 22.48 12.11 -2.27
C VAL A 71 23.17 11.23 -1.25
N LYS A 72 23.01 11.55 0.04
CA LYS A 72 23.51 10.71 1.14
C LYS A 72 22.91 9.30 1.10
N ALA A 73 21.59 9.18 1.00
CA ALA A 73 20.91 7.89 0.93
C ALA A 73 21.32 7.09 -0.32
N ILE A 74 21.52 7.74 -1.47
CA ILE A 74 22.02 7.10 -2.69
C ILE A 74 23.40 6.47 -2.46
N ASN A 75 24.32 7.19 -1.81
CA ASN A 75 25.67 6.71 -1.56
C ASN A 75 25.72 5.61 -0.48
N GLU A 76 24.90 5.72 0.55
CA GLU A 76 24.86 4.75 1.65
C GLU A 76 24.10 3.45 1.31
N ASN A 77 23.33 3.43 0.20
CA ASN A 77 22.47 2.31 -0.18
C ASN A 77 22.83 1.66 -1.53
N ASP A 78 24.06 1.75 -1.99
CA ASP A 78 24.55 1.15 -3.24
C ASP A 78 23.78 1.59 -4.48
N LYS A 79 23.48 2.88 -4.57
CA LYS A 79 22.78 3.52 -5.71
C LYS A 79 21.42 2.86 -6.01
N PRO A 80 20.44 2.97 -5.10
CA PRO A 80 19.10 2.41 -5.29
C PRO A 80 18.41 3.03 -6.51
N ASP A 81 17.52 2.29 -7.14
CA ASP A 81 16.83 2.76 -8.34
C ASP A 81 15.68 3.73 -8.03
N PHE A 82 15.06 3.59 -6.85
CA PHE A 82 13.94 4.43 -6.43
C PHE A 82 14.04 4.81 -4.96
N LEU A 83 13.83 6.09 -4.65
CA LEU A 83 13.82 6.61 -3.28
C LEU A 83 12.60 7.51 -3.07
N TYR A 84 12.10 7.58 -1.84
CA TYR A 84 11.06 8.52 -1.44
C TYR A 84 11.25 8.97 0.00
N SER A 85 10.63 10.09 0.35
CA SER A 85 10.69 10.66 1.70
C SER A 85 9.31 10.85 2.31
N ASP A 86 9.28 11.19 3.61
CA ASP A 86 8.10 11.72 4.26
C ASP A 86 7.77 13.13 3.74
N GLU A 87 6.53 13.55 3.98
CA GLU A 87 6.00 14.87 3.57
C GLU A 87 5.14 15.48 4.67
N ASP A 88 4.88 16.77 4.56
CA ASP A 88 3.83 17.46 5.30
C ASP A 88 3.12 18.49 4.39
N ASN A 89 2.12 19.14 4.93
CA ASN A 89 1.40 20.19 4.24
C ASN A 89 1.85 21.56 4.74
N ILE A 90 1.85 22.54 3.83
CA ILE A 90 2.04 23.97 4.14
C ILE A 90 0.80 24.78 3.74
N ALA A 91 0.52 25.83 4.54
CA ALA A 91 -0.48 26.84 4.23
C ALA A 91 0.10 27.90 3.26
N GLU A 92 -0.65 28.99 3.01
CA GLU A 92 -0.11 30.16 2.31
C GLU A 92 1.14 30.71 3.00
N ASP A 93 1.11 30.82 4.34
CA ASP A 93 2.32 31.05 5.12
C ASP A 93 3.15 29.79 5.20
N ILE A 94 4.29 29.77 4.52
CA ILE A 94 5.23 28.63 4.44
C ILE A 94 5.79 28.19 5.81
N ASN A 95 5.67 29.02 6.84
CA ASN A 95 6.09 28.68 8.20
C ASN A 95 5.02 27.86 8.94
N VAL A 96 3.79 27.80 8.44
CA VAL A 96 2.69 27.00 9.01
C VAL A 96 2.65 25.63 8.35
N ARG A 97 3.18 24.63 9.07
CA ARG A 97 3.22 23.22 8.62
C ARG A 97 2.25 22.39 9.43
N PHE A 98 1.57 21.45 8.79
CA PHE A 98 0.55 20.61 9.41
C PHE A 98 0.41 19.26 8.69
N ALA A 99 -0.38 18.35 9.25
CA ALA A 99 -0.68 17.02 8.71
C ALA A 99 0.57 16.26 8.22
N PRO A 100 1.59 16.01 9.08
CA PRO A 100 2.76 15.26 8.68
C PRO A 100 2.35 13.84 8.30
N HIS A 101 2.86 13.37 7.16
CA HIS A 101 2.69 12.01 6.67
C HIS A 101 4.01 11.25 6.82
N PHE A 102 4.12 10.48 7.89
CA PHE A 102 5.22 9.55 8.13
C PHE A 102 4.89 8.24 7.42
N LYS A 103 5.73 7.89 6.46
CA LYS A 103 5.49 6.74 5.56
C LYS A 103 6.17 5.49 6.10
N SER A 104 5.65 4.34 5.73
CA SER A 104 6.34 3.07 5.97
C SER A 104 7.43 2.84 4.93
N ASP A 105 8.33 1.90 5.20
CA ASP A 105 9.15 1.30 4.16
C ASP A 105 8.26 0.69 3.07
N TYR A 106 8.87 0.43 1.90
CA TYR A 106 8.11 -0.03 0.75
C TYR A 106 7.28 -1.28 1.04
N ALA A 107 5.98 -1.16 0.78
CA ALA A 107 4.99 -2.22 0.94
C ALA A 107 4.00 -2.18 -0.23
N ILE A 108 4.07 -3.17 -1.12
CA ILE A 108 3.25 -3.21 -2.34
C ILE A 108 1.76 -3.22 -2.04
N ASP A 109 1.32 -3.91 -1.00
CA ASP A 109 -0.11 -3.99 -0.67
C ASP A 109 -0.63 -2.66 -0.14
N THR A 110 0.17 -1.94 0.63
CA THR A 110 -0.14 -0.56 1.04
C THR A 110 -0.19 0.36 -0.18
N LEU A 111 0.81 0.27 -1.07
CA LEU A 111 0.85 1.09 -2.28
C LEU A 111 -0.34 0.79 -3.20
N ARG A 112 -0.80 -0.44 -3.32
CA ARG A 112 -1.99 -0.80 -4.09
C ARG A 112 -3.31 -0.42 -3.41
N SER A 113 -3.26 -0.07 -2.12
CA SER A 113 -4.43 0.43 -1.39
C SER A 113 -4.60 1.94 -1.48
N TYR A 114 -3.52 2.70 -1.55
CA TYR A 114 -3.51 4.14 -1.81
C TYR A 114 -2.08 4.60 -2.15
N ASN A 115 -1.94 5.73 -2.85
CA ASN A 115 -0.63 6.29 -3.19
C ASN A 115 0.02 6.96 -1.96
N TYR A 116 0.56 6.15 -1.04
CA TYR A 116 1.21 6.69 0.16
C TYR A 116 2.60 7.28 -0.11
N ILE A 117 3.23 6.92 -1.23
CA ILE A 117 4.57 7.40 -1.59
C ILE A 117 4.53 8.85 -2.08
N CYS A 118 3.69 9.17 -3.05
CA CYS A 118 3.41 10.46 -3.65
C CYS A 118 4.66 11.37 -3.79
N HIS A 119 4.88 12.28 -2.85
CA HIS A 119 5.99 13.21 -2.81
C HIS A 119 6.94 12.88 -1.62
N PHE A 120 8.21 13.09 -1.65
CA PHE A 120 9.10 13.43 -2.73
C PHE A 120 9.70 12.16 -3.33
N SER A 121 9.45 11.91 -4.61
CA SER A 121 9.89 10.71 -5.32
C SER A 121 11.11 11.00 -6.19
N VAL A 122 12.13 10.12 -6.10
CA VAL A 122 13.39 10.22 -6.83
C VAL A 122 13.70 8.89 -7.53
N PHE A 123 13.96 8.96 -8.83
CA PHE A 123 14.15 7.82 -9.72
C PHE A 123 15.56 7.84 -10.32
N SER A 124 16.23 6.70 -10.41
CA SER A 124 17.44 6.61 -11.23
C SER A 124 17.10 6.80 -12.70
N LYS A 125 18.00 7.43 -13.46
CA LYS A 125 17.87 7.54 -14.92
C LYS A 125 17.66 6.18 -15.56
N LYS A 126 18.43 5.17 -15.15
CA LYS A 126 18.33 3.80 -15.63
C LYS A 126 16.93 3.21 -15.44
N LEU A 127 16.29 3.50 -14.31
CA LEU A 127 14.92 3.03 -14.04
C LEU A 127 13.91 3.71 -14.97
N ILE A 128 14.01 5.04 -15.13
CA ILE A 128 13.12 5.79 -16.05
C ILE A 128 13.32 5.32 -17.51
N ASP A 129 14.57 5.12 -17.95
CA ASP A 129 14.85 4.59 -19.30
C ASP A 129 14.22 3.18 -19.51
N LYS A 130 14.13 2.37 -18.44
CA LYS A 130 13.54 1.04 -18.48
C LYS A 130 12.01 1.06 -18.53
N ILE A 131 11.37 1.92 -17.71
CA ILE A 131 9.91 1.92 -17.55
C ILE A 131 9.20 2.91 -18.49
N GLY A 132 9.93 3.80 -19.13
CA GLY A 132 9.41 4.98 -19.84
C GLY A 132 9.06 6.12 -18.88
N GLY A 133 8.69 7.27 -19.42
CA GLY A 133 8.24 8.42 -18.64
C GLY A 133 6.79 8.29 -18.13
N PHE A 134 6.12 9.43 -18.05
CA PHE A 134 4.71 9.51 -17.68
C PHE A 134 3.81 9.06 -18.84
N ASP A 135 2.71 8.39 -18.52
CA ASP A 135 1.70 7.93 -19.49
C ASP A 135 0.43 8.78 -19.33
N SER A 136 0.05 9.52 -20.38
CA SER A 136 -1.15 10.37 -20.41
C SER A 136 -2.46 9.60 -20.26
N ASN A 137 -2.45 8.28 -20.46
CA ASN A 137 -3.62 7.43 -20.16
C ASN A 137 -3.99 7.39 -18.67
N PHE A 138 -3.10 7.90 -17.80
CA PHE A 138 -3.28 7.98 -16.35
C PHE A 138 -3.29 9.41 -15.82
N ASP A 139 -3.48 10.42 -16.68
CA ASP A 139 -3.56 11.82 -16.25
C ASP A 139 -4.57 12.00 -15.11
N GLY A 140 -4.15 12.68 -14.05
CA GLY A 140 -4.85 12.81 -12.77
C GLY A 140 -4.38 11.85 -11.69
N SER A 141 -3.69 10.76 -12.07
CA SER A 141 -2.99 9.82 -11.18
C SER A 141 -1.72 9.27 -11.88
N GLN A 142 -1.08 10.11 -12.71
CA GLN A 142 0.12 9.79 -13.46
C GLN A 142 1.33 9.52 -12.56
N ASP A 143 1.38 10.19 -11.41
CA ASP A 143 2.33 9.96 -10.32
C ASP A 143 2.18 8.56 -9.72
N TYR A 144 0.95 8.14 -9.49
CA TYR A 144 0.65 6.81 -8.97
C TYR A 144 1.07 5.71 -9.97
N ASP A 145 0.75 5.88 -11.24
CA ASP A 145 1.14 4.94 -12.28
C ASP A 145 2.66 4.80 -12.40
N ILE A 146 3.40 5.93 -12.47
CA ILE A 146 4.86 5.86 -12.59
C ILE A 146 5.52 5.26 -11.33
N ILE A 147 5.00 5.53 -10.13
CA ILE A 147 5.48 4.95 -8.88
C ILE A 147 5.25 3.44 -8.86
N LEU A 148 4.07 2.95 -9.27
CA LEU A 148 3.79 1.51 -9.39
C LEU A 148 4.74 0.84 -10.36
N ARG A 149 4.92 1.41 -11.58
CA ARG A 149 5.89 0.88 -12.56
C ARG A 149 7.33 0.92 -12.04
N ALA A 150 7.69 1.98 -11.35
CA ALA A 150 9.03 2.14 -10.78
C ALA A 150 9.31 1.07 -9.71
N THR A 151 8.42 0.91 -8.74
CA THR A 151 8.59 -0.05 -7.63
C THR A 151 8.58 -1.51 -8.11
N GLU A 152 7.84 -1.81 -9.18
CA GLU A 152 7.82 -3.14 -9.83
C GLU A 152 9.14 -3.47 -10.57
N ASN A 153 9.90 -2.47 -10.97
CA ASN A 153 11.09 -2.62 -11.82
C ASN A 153 12.41 -2.23 -11.15
N ALA A 154 12.34 -1.60 -9.97
CA ALA A 154 13.51 -1.22 -9.18
C ALA A 154 14.17 -2.46 -8.56
N ASN A 155 15.51 -2.51 -8.58
CA ASN A 155 16.25 -3.51 -7.81
C ASN A 155 16.22 -3.21 -6.30
N LYS A 156 16.17 -1.92 -5.95
CA LYS A 156 16.13 -1.45 -4.56
C LYS A 156 15.29 -0.19 -4.46
N VAL A 157 14.35 -0.21 -3.51
CA VAL A 157 13.52 0.93 -3.09
C VAL A 157 13.97 1.37 -1.70
N VAL A 158 14.20 2.65 -1.48
CA VAL A 158 14.67 3.19 -0.21
C VAL A 158 13.74 4.29 0.29
N HIS A 159 13.26 4.16 1.51
CA HIS A 159 12.54 5.20 2.23
C HIS A 159 13.52 6.03 3.06
N ILE A 160 13.39 7.34 3.00
CA ILE A 160 14.11 8.30 3.84
C ILE A 160 13.13 8.83 4.89
N PRO A 161 13.19 8.40 6.17
CA PRO A 161 12.21 8.74 7.19
C PRO A 161 12.43 10.17 7.72
N LYS A 162 12.32 11.14 6.82
CA LYS A 162 12.44 12.57 7.06
C LYS A 162 11.46 13.34 6.21
N ILE A 163 10.84 14.37 6.76
CA ILE A 163 10.00 15.29 6.00
C ILE A 163 10.91 16.17 5.13
N LEU A 164 10.95 15.85 3.84
CA LEU A 164 11.78 16.53 2.84
C LEU A 164 10.96 17.29 1.80
N TYR A 165 9.65 17.12 1.80
CA TYR A 165 8.70 17.74 0.89
C TYR A 165 7.56 18.40 1.67
N HIS A 166 7.13 19.57 1.21
CA HIS A 166 6.07 20.36 1.80
C HIS A 166 5.03 20.68 0.74
N TRP A 167 3.91 19.95 0.78
CA TRP A 167 2.82 20.09 -0.18
C TRP A 167 1.95 21.30 0.16
N ARG A 168 1.82 22.22 -0.80
CA ARG A 168 0.99 23.42 -0.63
C ARG A 168 -0.48 23.09 -0.81
N VAL A 169 -1.26 23.27 0.26
CA VAL A 169 -2.70 23.10 0.21
C VAL A 169 -3.33 24.41 -0.31
N ASN A 170 -4.02 24.33 -1.44
CA ASN A 170 -4.82 25.39 -1.98
C ASN A 170 -6.26 24.90 -2.26
N GLU A 171 -7.22 25.83 -2.42
CA GLU A 171 -8.63 25.48 -2.60
C GLU A 171 -8.91 24.63 -3.85
N ASN A 172 -8.01 24.63 -4.83
CA ASN A 172 -8.11 23.90 -6.08
C ASN A 172 -7.35 22.57 -6.09
N SER A 173 -6.69 22.19 -4.98
CA SER A 173 -5.96 20.94 -4.91
C SER A 173 -6.90 19.73 -4.89
N VAL A 174 -6.43 18.57 -5.40
CA VAL A 174 -7.20 17.31 -5.38
C VAL A 174 -7.60 16.92 -3.95
N ALA A 175 -6.78 17.32 -2.97
CA ALA A 175 -7.01 17.04 -1.54
C ALA A 175 -8.13 17.91 -0.92
N SER A 176 -8.51 19.04 -1.54
CA SER A 176 -9.45 20.00 -0.94
C SER A 176 -10.92 19.70 -1.19
N SER A 177 -11.29 18.96 -2.24
CA SER A 177 -12.67 18.54 -2.45
C SER A 177 -12.80 17.23 -3.24
N SER A 178 -13.59 16.29 -2.68
CA SER A 178 -13.89 15.00 -3.28
C SER A 178 -14.62 15.07 -4.64
N SER A 179 -15.25 16.19 -4.95
CA SER A 179 -16.01 16.40 -6.19
C SER A 179 -15.18 17.00 -7.34
N ALA A 180 -13.96 17.48 -7.06
CA ALA A 180 -13.22 18.31 -8.01
C ALA A 180 -12.67 17.53 -9.22
N LYS A 181 -12.29 16.26 -9.07
CA LYS A 181 -11.63 15.50 -10.16
C LYS A 181 -12.00 14.00 -10.15
N PRO A 182 -13.24 13.59 -10.50
CA PRO A 182 -13.63 12.17 -10.52
C PRO A 182 -12.74 11.30 -11.42
N TYR A 183 -12.20 11.88 -12.51
CA TYR A 183 -11.32 11.17 -13.44
C TYR A 183 -10.02 10.66 -12.79
N ALA A 184 -9.51 11.37 -11.78
CA ALA A 184 -8.30 10.95 -11.07
C ALA A 184 -8.48 9.60 -10.36
N TYR A 185 -9.63 9.39 -9.71
CA TYR A 185 -9.94 8.12 -9.04
C TYR A 185 -10.11 6.96 -10.04
N VAL A 186 -10.66 7.25 -11.22
CA VAL A 186 -10.74 6.26 -12.31
C VAL A 186 -9.35 5.91 -12.82
N ALA A 187 -8.49 6.90 -13.02
CA ALA A 187 -7.10 6.70 -13.43
C ALA A 187 -6.30 5.91 -12.38
N ALA A 188 -6.48 6.21 -11.08
CA ALA A 188 -5.86 5.47 -9.99
C ALA A 188 -6.24 3.99 -9.99
N LYS A 189 -7.54 3.67 -10.07
CA LYS A 189 -8.00 2.27 -10.16
C LYS A 189 -7.44 1.56 -11.38
N LYS A 190 -7.36 2.25 -12.52
CA LYS A 190 -6.75 1.71 -13.74
C LYS A 190 -5.27 1.41 -13.52
N ALA A 191 -4.51 2.33 -12.91
CA ALA A 191 -3.09 2.15 -12.62
C ALA A 191 -2.84 0.94 -11.71
N ILE A 192 -3.65 0.78 -10.65
CA ILE A 192 -3.59 -0.37 -9.74
C ILE A 192 -3.88 -1.69 -10.49
N LEU A 193 -4.94 -1.74 -11.31
CA LEU A 193 -5.28 -2.95 -12.05
C LEU A 193 -4.23 -3.32 -13.10
N GLU A 194 -3.62 -2.33 -13.76
CA GLU A 194 -2.50 -2.59 -14.67
C GLU A 194 -1.26 -3.10 -13.90
N SER A 195 -0.99 -2.58 -12.68
CA SER A 195 0.03 -3.13 -11.78
C SER A 195 -0.21 -4.61 -11.47
N VAL A 196 -1.44 -4.97 -11.09
CA VAL A 196 -1.83 -6.36 -10.83
C VAL A 196 -1.58 -7.25 -12.06
N LYS A 197 -1.96 -6.79 -13.26
CA LYS A 197 -1.72 -7.54 -14.51
C LYS A 197 -0.26 -7.72 -14.83
N ARG A 198 0.56 -6.66 -14.67
CA ARG A 198 2.03 -6.73 -14.93
C ARG A 198 2.72 -7.76 -14.05
N GLN A 199 2.20 -8.01 -12.84
CA GLN A 199 2.68 -9.05 -11.93
C GLN A 199 2.05 -10.43 -12.17
N ASN A 200 1.29 -10.62 -13.29
CA ASN A 200 0.56 -11.84 -13.62
C ASN A 200 -0.43 -12.28 -12.53
N GLU A 201 -0.94 -11.34 -11.75
CA GLU A 201 -1.97 -11.54 -10.75
C GLU A 201 -3.36 -11.25 -11.33
N LYS A 202 -4.41 -11.72 -10.65
CA LYS A 202 -5.80 -11.44 -10.97
C LYS A 202 -6.50 -10.90 -9.73
N ALA A 203 -7.13 -9.75 -9.85
CA ALA A 203 -7.92 -9.17 -8.79
C ALA A 203 -9.03 -8.27 -9.35
N THR A 204 -10.05 -8.03 -8.54
CA THR A 204 -11.01 -6.93 -8.71
C THR A 204 -10.68 -5.82 -7.70
N ILE A 205 -11.15 -4.61 -7.98
CA ILE A 205 -10.89 -3.44 -7.14
C ILE A 205 -12.21 -2.83 -6.65
N GLU A 206 -12.27 -2.50 -5.37
CA GLU A 206 -13.41 -1.84 -4.73
C GLU A 206 -12.97 -0.53 -4.12
N ASP A 207 -13.86 0.47 -4.14
CA ASP A 207 -13.68 1.71 -3.39
C ASP A 207 -13.91 1.44 -1.90
N MET A 208 -13.10 2.06 -1.05
CA MET A 208 -13.31 2.07 0.41
C MET A 208 -14.13 3.29 0.81
N ASP A 209 -14.58 3.35 2.08
CA ASP A 209 -15.32 4.49 2.63
C ASP A 209 -14.50 5.79 2.63
N ILE A 210 -13.17 5.66 2.62
CA ILE A 210 -12.25 6.79 2.49
C ILE A 210 -11.89 6.94 1.02
N LEU A 211 -12.18 8.11 0.48
CA LEU A 211 -11.91 8.44 -0.91
C LEU A 211 -10.41 8.36 -1.24
N GLY A 212 -10.09 7.73 -2.37
CA GLY A 212 -8.70 7.48 -2.79
C GLY A 212 -8.07 6.26 -2.12
N MET A 213 -8.82 5.54 -1.28
CA MET A 213 -8.43 4.24 -0.77
C MET A 213 -9.19 3.13 -1.48
N TYR A 214 -8.48 2.05 -1.75
CA TYR A 214 -8.97 0.92 -2.55
C TYR A 214 -8.69 -0.40 -1.85
N ARG A 215 -9.55 -1.38 -2.12
CA ARG A 215 -9.36 -2.77 -1.70
C ARG A 215 -9.24 -3.66 -2.93
N LEU A 216 -8.16 -4.43 -3.02
CA LEU A 216 -8.03 -5.49 -4.00
C LEU A 216 -8.61 -6.80 -3.44
N LYS A 217 -9.44 -7.45 -4.25
CA LYS A 217 -9.89 -8.82 -4.02
C LYS A 217 -9.22 -9.73 -5.05
N TYR A 218 -8.21 -10.46 -4.59
CA TYR A 218 -7.44 -11.37 -5.44
C TYR A 218 -8.24 -12.63 -5.77
N ASP A 219 -7.89 -13.25 -6.90
CA ASP A 219 -8.52 -14.49 -7.36
C ASP A 219 -8.22 -15.65 -6.39
N ILE A 220 -9.27 -16.29 -5.91
CA ILE A 220 -9.25 -17.44 -5.00
C ILE A 220 -9.72 -18.73 -5.67
N SER A 221 -9.69 -18.82 -7.00
CA SER A 221 -10.19 -19.98 -7.77
C SER A 221 -9.48 -21.30 -7.41
N LYS A 222 -8.26 -21.26 -6.86
CA LYS A 222 -7.58 -22.45 -6.33
C LYS A 222 -8.28 -23.06 -5.12
N ASN A 223 -9.10 -22.28 -4.43
CA ASN A 223 -9.95 -22.69 -3.32
C ASN A 223 -9.26 -23.64 -2.31
N PRO A 224 -8.10 -23.25 -1.71
CA PRO A 224 -7.36 -24.12 -0.79
C PRO A 224 -8.15 -24.43 0.47
N PHE A 225 -7.87 -25.56 1.12
CA PHE A 225 -8.49 -25.90 2.40
C PHE A 225 -7.81 -25.13 3.53
N VAL A 226 -8.59 -24.47 4.40
CA VAL A 226 -8.08 -23.66 5.51
C VAL A 226 -8.45 -24.29 6.84
N SER A 227 -7.46 -24.52 7.73
CA SER A 227 -7.73 -24.88 9.12
C SER A 227 -7.66 -23.64 10.01
N ILE A 228 -8.79 -23.28 10.59
CA ILE A 228 -8.89 -22.20 11.60
C ILE A 228 -8.64 -22.85 12.96
N ILE A 229 -7.55 -22.47 13.64
CA ILE A 229 -7.06 -23.09 14.87
C ILE A 229 -7.38 -22.17 16.04
N ILE A 230 -8.12 -22.68 17.03
CA ILE A 230 -8.54 -21.96 18.22
C ILE A 230 -8.11 -22.75 19.46
N LEU A 231 -7.28 -22.14 20.31
CA LEU A 231 -6.97 -22.72 21.62
C LEU A 231 -8.05 -22.31 22.63
N ASN A 232 -8.58 -23.26 23.40
CA ASN A 232 -9.59 -22.95 24.38
C ASN A 232 -9.35 -23.69 25.71
N LYS A 233 -9.59 -22.97 26.81
CA LYS A 233 -9.66 -23.51 28.15
C LYS A 233 -10.78 -22.82 28.91
N ASP A 234 -11.84 -23.59 29.24
CA ASP A 234 -13.06 -22.99 29.79
C ASP A 234 -13.65 -21.93 28.82
N HIS A 235 -14.17 -20.79 29.21
CA HIS A 235 -14.59 -19.67 28.32
C HIS A 235 -15.53 -20.07 27.17
N GLU A 236 -16.47 -20.99 27.41
CA GLU A 236 -17.41 -21.50 26.40
C GLU A 236 -18.27 -20.40 25.74
N LYS A 237 -18.56 -19.30 26.47
CA LYS A 237 -19.35 -18.20 25.94
C LYS A 237 -18.61 -17.37 24.91
N ASP A 238 -17.30 -17.13 25.17
CA ASP A 238 -16.45 -16.39 24.25
C ASP A 238 -16.14 -17.24 23.02
N LEU A 239 -15.79 -18.51 23.23
CA LEU A 239 -15.60 -19.48 22.15
C LEU A 239 -16.83 -19.58 21.23
N LYS A 240 -18.05 -19.59 21.83
CA LYS A 240 -19.28 -19.64 21.05
C LYS A 240 -19.43 -18.41 20.15
N LYS A 241 -19.23 -17.20 20.68
CA LYS A 241 -19.31 -15.97 19.88
C LYS A 241 -18.24 -15.96 18.77
N CYS A 242 -17.04 -16.42 19.09
CA CYS A 242 -15.95 -16.53 18.12
C CYS A 242 -16.35 -17.45 16.96
N ILE A 243 -16.79 -18.69 17.24
CA ILE A 243 -17.21 -19.66 16.22
C ILE A 243 -18.41 -19.11 15.42
N ASP A 244 -19.47 -18.65 16.09
CA ASP A 244 -20.66 -18.09 15.44
C ASP A 244 -20.29 -16.92 14.48
N SER A 245 -19.21 -16.16 14.76
CA SER A 245 -18.74 -15.07 13.89
C SER A 245 -17.92 -15.57 12.72
N LEU A 246 -17.06 -16.56 12.94
CA LEU A 246 -16.24 -17.19 11.90
C LEU A 246 -17.09 -17.89 10.84
N GLU A 247 -18.16 -18.57 11.23
CA GLU A 247 -19.05 -19.30 10.34
C GLU A 247 -19.88 -18.40 9.41
N LYS A 248 -19.94 -17.10 9.66
CA LYS A 248 -20.57 -16.14 8.74
C LYS A 248 -19.77 -15.91 7.47
N THR A 249 -18.58 -16.51 7.33
CA THR A 249 -17.76 -16.39 6.13
C THR A 249 -18.46 -16.94 4.89
N LYS A 250 -18.22 -16.28 3.76
CA LYS A 250 -18.66 -16.78 2.44
C LYS A 250 -17.75 -17.90 1.90
N TYR A 251 -16.53 -17.97 2.39
CA TYR A 251 -15.59 -19.02 2.03
C TYR A 251 -16.05 -20.37 2.60
N GLN A 252 -16.13 -21.41 1.78
CA GLN A 252 -16.74 -22.67 2.21
C GLN A 252 -15.73 -23.79 2.49
N ASN A 253 -14.50 -23.67 2.00
CA ASN A 253 -13.50 -24.75 2.08
C ASN A 253 -12.59 -24.60 3.32
N TYR A 254 -13.17 -24.76 4.51
CA TYR A 254 -12.44 -24.63 5.79
C TYR A 254 -12.93 -25.62 6.83
N GLU A 255 -12.11 -25.85 7.86
CA GLU A 255 -12.48 -26.46 9.14
C GLU A 255 -12.13 -25.48 10.28
N ILE A 256 -12.83 -25.62 11.41
CA ILE A 256 -12.48 -24.98 12.69
C ILE A 256 -11.95 -26.07 13.61
N LEU A 257 -10.71 -25.94 14.05
CA LEU A 257 -10.04 -26.87 14.95
C LEU A 257 -9.90 -26.25 16.34
N VAL A 258 -10.77 -26.65 17.25
CA VAL A 258 -10.72 -26.21 18.66
C VAL A 258 -9.81 -27.14 19.44
N ILE A 259 -8.74 -26.60 20.02
CA ILE A 259 -7.83 -27.34 20.88
C ILE A 259 -8.24 -27.11 22.35
N GLU A 260 -8.85 -28.13 22.93
CA GLU A 260 -9.21 -28.16 24.33
C GLU A 260 -7.94 -28.30 25.18
N ASN A 261 -7.67 -27.35 26.08
CA ASN A 261 -6.45 -27.28 26.87
C ASN A 261 -6.75 -27.34 28.37
N ASN A 262 -7.05 -28.54 28.89
CA ASN A 262 -7.26 -28.79 30.30
C ASN A 262 -8.37 -27.92 30.94
N SER A 263 -9.52 -27.82 30.29
CA SER A 263 -10.73 -27.20 30.84
C SER A 263 -11.21 -27.94 32.08
N THR A 264 -11.89 -27.22 32.97
CA THR A 264 -12.40 -27.76 34.25
C THR A 264 -13.89 -27.58 34.41
N LYS A 265 -14.52 -26.69 33.64
CA LYS A 265 -15.95 -26.37 33.75
C LYS A 265 -16.82 -27.36 32.97
N GLU A 266 -17.80 -27.90 33.61
CA GLU A 266 -18.79 -28.81 32.99
C GLU A 266 -19.52 -28.14 31.82
N SER A 267 -19.79 -26.81 31.89
CA SER A 267 -20.43 -26.03 30.82
C SER A 267 -19.60 -26.06 29.54
N THR A 268 -18.29 -26.01 29.65
CA THR A 268 -17.36 -26.08 28.51
C THR A 268 -17.44 -27.44 27.80
N PHE A 269 -17.42 -28.54 28.55
CA PHE A 269 -17.55 -29.87 27.97
C PHE A 269 -18.93 -30.08 27.35
N LYS A 270 -20.01 -29.59 27.96
CA LYS A 270 -21.33 -29.61 27.32
C LYS A 270 -21.36 -28.86 25.99
N TYR A 271 -20.67 -27.73 25.89
CA TYR A 271 -20.57 -27.00 24.65
C TYR A 271 -19.77 -27.76 23.61
N TYR A 272 -18.67 -28.39 23.99
CA TYR A 272 -17.89 -29.26 23.07
C TYR A 272 -18.72 -30.41 22.51
N GLU A 273 -19.63 -31.03 23.33
CA GLU A 273 -20.55 -32.04 22.82
C GLU A 273 -21.51 -31.49 21.76
N LEU A 274 -21.99 -30.23 21.94
CA LEU A 274 -22.82 -29.59 20.92
C LEU A 274 -22.07 -29.34 19.63
N LEU A 275 -20.79 -28.93 19.69
CA LEU A 275 -19.94 -28.70 18.50
C LEU A 275 -19.69 -29.96 17.66
N LYS A 276 -19.86 -31.17 18.21
CA LYS A 276 -19.75 -32.42 17.42
C LYS A 276 -20.81 -32.58 16.35
N ASN A 277 -21.92 -31.83 16.45
CA ASN A 277 -22.98 -31.85 15.43
C ASN A 277 -22.65 -30.95 14.23
N ASP A 278 -21.59 -30.17 14.31
CA ASP A 278 -21.13 -29.32 13.22
C ASP A 278 -20.01 -30.02 12.45
N GLU A 279 -20.26 -30.30 11.17
CA GLU A 279 -19.30 -31.01 10.30
C GLU A 279 -18.01 -30.22 10.05
N LYS A 280 -18.03 -28.89 10.22
CA LYS A 280 -16.87 -28.02 10.04
C LYS A 280 -16.03 -27.87 11.31
N VAL A 281 -16.56 -28.22 12.50
CA VAL A 281 -15.89 -28.02 13.77
C VAL A 281 -15.35 -29.34 14.31
N ARG A 282 -14.08 -29.33 14.69
CA ARG A 282 -13.44 -30.48 15.36
C ARG A 282 -12.85 -30.03 16.69
N VAL A 283 -13.20 -30.70 17.76
CA VAL A 283 -12.63 -30.50 19.09
C VAL A 283 -11.59 -31.58 19.37
N ILE A 284 -10.35 -31.21 19.68
CA ILE A 284 -9.26 -32.13 19.98
C ILE A 284 -8.65 -31.77 21.32
N THR A 285 -8.56 -32.73 22.22
CA THR A 285 -7.95 -32.53 23.54
C THR A 285 -6.42 -32.54 23.43
N TYR A 286 -5.78 -31.48 23.94
CA TYR A 286 -4.34 -31.43 24.14
C TYR A 286 -3.95 -32.43 25.23
N PRO A 287 -3.08 -33.41 24.93
CA PRO A 287 -2.90 -34.57 25.81
C PRO A 287 -2.01 -34.32 27.05
N TYR A 288 -1.35 -33.15 27.10
CA TYR A 288 -0.35 -32.90 28.16
C TYR A 288 -0.91 -31.99 29.25
N LYS A 289 -0.69 -32.35 30.49
CA LYS A 289 -1.02 -31.54 31.69
C LYS A 289 0.26 -30.82 32.15
N GLU A 290 0.50 -29.67 31.53
CA GLU A 290 1.69 -28.87 31.76
C GLU A 290 1.33 -27.39 31.83
N GLU A 291 2.31 -26.54 32.18
CA GLU A 291 2.12 -25.08 32.06
C GLU A 291 1.72 -24.67 30.65
N PHE A 292 0.84 -23.65 30.57
CA PHE A 292 0.37 -23.15 29.30
C PHE A 292 1.54 -22.63 28.43
N ASN A 293 1.66 -23.20 27.26
CA ASN A 293 2.64 -22.76 26.25
C ASN A 293 1.94 -22.63 24.90
N TYR A 294 1.66 -21.39 24.51
CA TYR A 294 0.94 -21.07 23.27
C TYR A 294 1.55 -21.72 22.02
N SER A 295 2.87 -21.59 21.85
CA SER A 295 3.58 -22.14 20.70
C SER A 295 3.52 -23.66 20.65
N LYS A 296 3.67 -24.31 21.80
CA LYS A 296 3.67 -25.78 21.91
C LYS A 296 2.31 -26.37 21.55
N ILE A 297 1.23 -25.73 22.03
CA ILE A 297 -0.13 -26.16 21.76
C ILE A 297 -0.50 -25.92 20.28
N ASN A 298 -0.12 -24.77 19.71
CA ASN A 298 -0.33 -24.52 18.28
C ASN A 298 0.48 -25.49 17.40
N ASN A 299 1.72 -25.80 17.76
CA ASN A 299 2.51 -26.82 17.05
C ASN A 299 1.90 -28.24 17.14
N PHE A 300 1.19 -28.54 18.21
CA PHE A 300 0.39 -29.77 18.30
C PHE A 300 -0.82 -29.67 17.36
N ALA A 301 -1.53 -28.53 17.38
CA ALA A 301 -2.71 -28.30 16.55
C ALA A 301 -2.44 -28.41 15.05
N THR A 302 -1.32 -27.86 14.57
CA THR A 302 -0.96 -27.92 13.13
C THR A 302 -0.75 -29.37 12.65
N LYS A 303 -0.31 -30.28 13.53
CA LYS A 303 -0.20 -31.71 13.21
C LYS A 303 -1.56 -32.42 13.08
N GLN A 304 -2.62 -31.82 13.62
CA GLN A 304 -3.99 -32.33 13.56
C GLN A 304 -4.82 -31.66 12.46
N ALA A 305 -4.36 -30.51 12.00
CA ALA A 305 -4.99 -29.72 10.95
C ALA A 305 -4.87 -30.39 9.59
N LYS A 306 -5.89 -30.18 8.72
CA LYS A 306 -5.97 -30.77 7.38
C LYS A 306 -5.76 -29.71 6.28
N GLY A 307 -5.74 -28.43 6.65
CA GLY A 307 -5.69 -27.32 5.71
C GLY A 307 -4.33 -27.13 5.06
N ASP A 308 -4.34 -26.62 3.85
CA ASP A 308 -3.16 -26.12 3.14
C ASP A 308 -2.63 -24.83 3.80
N TYR A 309 -3.53 -24.09 4.46
CA TYR A 309 -3.23 -22.87 5.21
C TYR A 309 -3.78 -22.95 6.64
N TYR A 310 -3.12 -22.30 7.57
CA TYR A 310 -3.53 -22.23 8.96
C TYR A 310 -3.84 -20.79 9.34
N LEU A 311 -5.02 -20.58 9.95
CA LEU A 311 -5.42 -19.33 10.58
C LEU A 311 -5.48 -19.52 12.09
N PHE A 312 -4.56 -18.90 12.82
CA PHE A 312 -4.56 -18.92 14.29
C PHE A 312 -5.46 -17.82 14.82
N VAL A 313 -6.42 -18.18 15.65
CA VAL A 313 -7.46 -17.29 16.18
C VAL A 313 -7.56 -17.46 17.67
N ASN A 314 -7.62 -16.36 18.43
CA ASN A 314 -7.95 -16.41 19.84
C ASN A 314 -9.46 -16.69 20.02
N ASN A 315 -9.81 -17.36 21.11
CA ASN A 315 -11.19 -17.75 21.40
C ASN A 315 -12.13 -16.59 21.81
N ASP A 316 -11.60 -15.39 22.01
CA ASP A 316 -12.29 -14.18 22.49
C ASP A 316 -12.43 -13.10 21.40
N ILE A 317 -12.16 -13.42 20.13
CA ILE A 317 -12.34 -12.49 19.00
C ILE A 317 -13.73 -12.66 18.37
N GLU A 318 -14.21 -11.59 17.74
CA GLU A 318 -15.39 -11.60 16.88
C GLU A 318 -15.06 -11.02 15.52
N VAL A 319 -15.33 -11.78 14.46
CA VAL A 319 -15.10 -11.35 13.06
C VAL A 319 -16.26 -10.47 12.61
N LEU A 320 -15.95 -9.28 12.12
CA LEU A 320 -16.95 -8.31 11.67
C LEU A 320 -17.30 -8.43 10.18
N SER A 321 -16.32 -8.80 9.35
CA SER A 321 -16.47 -8.86 7.89
C SER A 321 -16.70 -10.29 7.41
N GLN A 322 -17.76 -10.52 6.62
CA GLN A 322 -18.06 -11.87 6.09
C GLN A 322 -17.09 -12.35 5.01
N ASP A 323 -16.30 -11.45 4.40
CA ASP A 323 -15.33 -11.76 3.36
C ASP A 323 -13.89 -11.84 3.89
N TYR A 324 -13.72 -11.92 5.22
CA TYR A 324 -12.39 -11.92 5.84
C TYR A 324 -11.50 -13.05 5.33
N LEU A 325 -12.06 -14.26 5.21
CA LEU A 325 -11.29 -15.44 4.85
C LEU A 325 -10.93 -15.43 3.35
N GLU A 326 -11.84 -14.99 2.49
CA GLU A 326 -11.57 -14.78 1.06
C GLU A 326 -10.43 -13.77 0.84
N ILE A 327 -10.44 -12.66 1.59
CA ILE A 327 -9.39 -11.65 1.49
C ILE A 327 -8.04 -12.23 1.93
N MET A 328 -8.00 -12.90 3.09
CA MET A 328 -6.76 -13.50 3.61
C MET A 328 -6.21 -14.58 2.68
N VAL A 329 -7.09 -15.47 2.16
CA VAL A 329 -6.72 -16.50 1.21
C VAL A 329 -6.23 -15.88 -0.11
N GLY A 330 -6.91 -14.83 -0.59
CA GLY A 330 -6.49 -14.12 -1.80
C GLY A 330 -5.06 -13.59 -1.71
N HIS A 331 -4.70 -12.99 -0.57
CA HIS A 331 -3.32 -12.54 -0.33
C HIS A 331 -2.34 -13.72 -0.18
N ALA A 332 -2.72 -14.80 0.52
CA ALA A 332 -1.86 -15.94 0.74
C ALA A 332 -1.56 -16.75 -0.54
N LEU A 333 -2.41 -16.66 -1.56
CA LEU A 333 -2.23 -17.34 -2.84
C LEU A 333 -1.30 -16.63 -3.81
N ARG A 334 -0.90 -15.40 -3.49
CA ARG A 334 0.00 -14.61 -4.35
C ARG A 334 1.42 -15.17 -4.28
N ASN A 335 2.12 -15.10 -5.40
CA ASN A 335 3.55 -15.42 -5.49
C ASN A 335 4.37 -14.13 -5.20
N THR A 336 4.36 -13.67 -3.97
CA THR A 336 5.11 -12.46 -3.55
C THR A 336 6.37 -12.85 -2.80
#